data_2baa3c2ad7d5b3bfd1c2c41d222a9171
#
_entry.id   2baa3c2ad7d5b3bfd1c2c41d222a9171
#
_cell.length_a   1.000
_cell.length_b   1.000
_cell.length_c   1.000
_cell.angle_alpha   90.00
_cell.angle_beta   90.00
_cell.angle_gamma   90.00
#
_symmetry.space_group_name_H-M   'P 1'
#
loop_
_entity.id
_entity.type
_entity.pdbx_description
1 polymer ?
#
loop_
_entity_poly.entity_id
_entity_poly.type
_entity_poly.pdbx_seq_one_letter_code
_entity_poly.pdbx_strand_id
1 'polypeptide(L)'
;MTTYGYEISLPGRNYGWKTDVEGETQELTKLIYQGSSIEKEPAYSIRARQKGDNDIGNSYIEADMNSQHLYLYQDGAIVLETDFVSGTMISSFDCVTPEGVFGLLYKSTDAVLVGETYRTPVKYWMPFYGNYGLHDANWRGAFGGEIFITNGSHGCINLPPSMAAQIYQYVSEGFPVICYYPQGIPYIGPPAVPEEGEIPVEGEAPVEGEIPVDVPAE
;
A
#
# COMPACT_ATOMS: atom_id res chain seq x y z
N MET A 1 0.61 -1.51 -17.71
CA MET A 1 0.96 -2.93 -18.03
C MET A 1 1.99 -3.36 -17.00
N THR A 2 1.81 -4.50 -16.35
CA THR A 2 2.72 -5.02 -15.33
C THR A 2 3.99 -5.62 -15.94
N THR A 3 4.98 -5.96 -15.10
CA THR A 3 6.20 -6.66 -15.52
C THR A 3 5.92 -7.93 -16.34
N TYR A 4 4.85 -8.64 -16.00
CA TYR A 4 4.41 -9.85 -16.72
C TYR A 4 3.52 -9.57 -17.94
N GLY A 5 3.28 -8.30 -18.29
CA GLY A 5 2.47 -7.93 -19.45
C GLY A 5 0.96 -7.98 -19.23
N TYR A 6 0.49 -8.03 -17.98
CA TYR A 6 -0.93 -7.91 -17.66
C TYR A 6 -1.39 -6.45 -17.78
N GLU A 7 -2.57 -6.25 -18.36
CA GLU A 7 -3.30 -4.98 -18.26
C GLU A 7 -4.25 -5.08 -17.08
N ILE A 8 -4.01 -4.28 -16.04
CA ILE A 8 -4.76 -4.31 -14.80
C ILE A 8 -5.29 -2.91 -14.49
N SER A 9 -6.56 -2.82 -14.11
CA SER A 9 -7.18 -1.61 -13.60
C SER A 9 -7.18 -1.68 -12.08
N LEU A 10 -6.52 -0.73 -11.43
CA LEU A 10 -6.39 -0.68 -9.98
C LEU A 10 -6.98 0.61 -9.41
N PRO A 11 -7.58 0.56 -8.20
CA PRO A 11 -8.00 1.78 -7.53
C PRO A 11 -6.78 2.60 -7.09
N GLY A 12 -6.82 3.91 -7.33
CA GLY A 12 -5.92 4.86 -6.71
C GLY A 12 -6.34 5.07 -5.25
N ARG A 13 -5.62 4.48 -4.30
CA ARG A 13 -5.94 4.55 -2.87
C ARG A 13 -5.56 5.92 -2.29
N ASN A 14 -4.31 6.06 -1.85
CA ASN A 14 -3.72 7.31 -1.40
C ASN A 14 -2.69 7.86 -2.40
N TYR A 15 -2.82 7.47 -3.68
CA TYR A 15 -1.99 7.94 -4.79
C TYR A 15 -2.84 8.43 -5.95
N GLY A 16 -2.35 9.41 -6.70
CA GLY A 16 -3.05 10.03 -7.82
C GLY A 16 -3.33 11.51 -7.56
N TRP A 17 -4.35 12.06 -8.22
CA TRP A 17 -4.72 13.47 -8.11
C TRP A 17 -6.13 13.60 -7.54
N LYS A 18 -6.25 14.09 -6.30
CA LYS A 18 -7.53 14.38 -5.66
C LYS A 18 -7.52 15.82 -5.14
N THR A 19 -8.41 16.65 -5.65
CA THR A 19 -8.55 18.03 -5.20
C THR A 19 -9.03 18.07 -3.74
N ASP A 20 -8.42 18.93 -2.95
CA ASP A 20 -8.95 19.37 -1.66
C ASP A 20 -10.08 20.37 -1.91
N VAL A 21 -11.30 19.85 -2.10
CA VAL A 21 -12.46 20.66 -2.47
C VAL A 21 -12.79 21.70 -1.40
N GLU A 22 -12.63 21.35 -0.12
CA GLU A 22 -12.93 22.27 0.97
C GLU A 22 -11.91 23.42 1.02
N GLY A 23 -10.62 23.09 1.08
CA GLY A 23 -9.55 24.10 1.10
C GLY A 23 -9.55 24.98 -0.15
N GLU A 24 -9.76 24.40 -1.34
CA GLU A 24 -9.83 25.12 -2.59
C GLU A 24 -11.05 26.06 -2.63
N THR A 25 -12.22 25.61 -2.16
CA THR A 25 -13.42 26.44 -2.08
C THR A 25 -13.21 27.64 -1.17
N GLN A 26 -12.60 27.45 -0.01
CA GLN A 26 -12.30 28.54 0.93
C GLN A 26 -11.35 29.57 0.30
N GLU A 27 -10.30 29.10 -0.36
CA GLU A 27 -9.31 29.97 -1.00
C GLU A 27 -9.92 30.74 -2.17
N LEU A 28 -10.63 30.07 -3.08
CA LEU A 28 -11.29 30.71 -4.21
C LEU A 28 -12.32 31.73 -3.76
N THR A 29 -13.11 31.43 -2.72
CA THR A 29 -14.07 32.36 -2.14
C THR A 29 -13.37 33.63 -1.67
N LYS A 30 -12.25 33.51 -0.95
CA LYS A 30 -11.45 34.64 -0.50
C LYS A 30 -10.93 35.50 -1.67
N LEU A 31 -10.40 34.83 -2.71
CA LEU A 31 -9.88 35.51 -3.90
C LEU A 31 -10.97 36.28 -4.66
N ILE A 32 -12.18 35.70 -4.78
CA ILE A 32 -13.34 36.36 -5.40
C ILE A 32 -13.72 37.64 -4.63
N TYR A 33 -13.83 37.55 -3.29
CA TYR A 33 -14.14 38.75 -2.48
C TYR A 33 -13.08 39.83 -2.55
N GLN A 34 -11.82 39.46 -2.80
CA GLN A 34 -10.71 40.41 -2.99
C GLN A 34 -10.66 41.00 -4.41
N GLY A 35 -11.48 40.52 -5.34
CA GLY A 35 -11.43 40.90 -6.74
C GLY A 35 -10.13 40.47 -7.44
N SER A 36 -9.47 39.44 -6.93
CA SER A 36 -8.21 38.97 -7.45
C SER A 36 -8.43 38.10 -8.68
N SER A 37 -7.59 38.29 -9.72
CA SER A 37 -7.49 37.39 -10.88
C SER A 37 -6.11 36.72 -10.85
N ILE A 38 -6.10 35.43 -10.61
CA ILE A 38 -4.87 34.65 -10.54
C ILE A 38 -5.00 33.36 -11.33
N GLU A 39 -3.89 32.86 -11.83
CA GLU A 39 -3.75 31.52 -12.35
C GLU A 39 -2.99 30.68 -11.30
N LYS A 40 -3.59 29.61 -10.83
CA LYS A 40 -3.00 28.76 -9.80
C LYS A 40 -3.36 27.29 -10.03
N GLU A 41 -2.56 26.41 -9.50
CA GLU A 41 -2.94 25.00 -9.37
C GLU A 41 -3.93 24.82 -8.21
N PRO A 42 -4.90 23.89 -8.35
CA PRO A 42 -5.76 23.52 -7.23
C PRO A 42 -4.95 22.98 -6.04
N ALA A 43 -5.47 23.17 -4.84
CA ALA A 43 -5.01 22.43 -3.68
C ALA A 43 -5.41 20.96 -3.83
N TYR A 44 -4.49 20.04 -3.55
CA TYR A 44 -4.74 18.61 -3.64
C TYR A 44 -4.60 17.95 -2.27
N SER A 45 -5.57 17.10 -1.91
CA SER A 45 -5.52 16.24 -0.73
C SER A 45 -4.74 14.96 -0.97
N ILE A 46 -4.66 14.51 -2.24
CA ILE A 46 -3.82 13.39 -2.68
C ILE A 46 -3.05 13.87 -3.91
N ARG A 47 -1.77 13.49 -3.98
CA ARG A 47 -0.90 13.85 -5.11
C ARG A 47 -0.17 12.63 -5.64
N ALA A 48 -0.01 12.60 -6.97
CA ALA A 48 0.98 11.78 -7.63
C ALA A 48 2.34 12.50 -7.69
N ARG A 49 3.40 11.78 -7.97
CA ARG A 49 4.76 12.35 -8.08
C ARG A 49 4.95 13.23 -9.31
N GLN A 50 4.22 12.96 -10.37
CA GLN A 50 4.30 13.73 -11.62
C GLN A 50 2.92 13.87 -12.26
N LYS A 51 2.77 14.88 -13.11
CA LYS A 51 1.57 15.12 -13.92
C LYS A 51 1.70 14.44 -15.28
N GLY A 52 0.56 14.16 -15.91
CA GLY A 52 0.44 13.61 -17.25
C GLY A 52 -0.21 12.24 -17.27
N ASP A 53 -0.17 11.58 -18.43
CA ASP A 53 -0.83 10.29 -18.66
C ASP A 53 -0.16 9.13 -17.90
N ASN A 54 1.08 9.33 -17.45
CA ASN A 54 1.81 8.40 -16.58
C ASN A 54 2.17 9.10 -15.27
N ASP A 55 1.20 9.25 -14.38
CA ASP A 55 1.39 9.91 -13.09
C ASP A 55 2.18 9.04 -12.08
N ILE A 56 2.26 7.72 -12.28
CA ILE A 56 3.12 6.81 -11.52
C ILE A 56 4.60 7.09 -11.82
N GLY A 57 4.91 7.41 -13.06
CA GLY A 57 6.28 7.63 -13.52
C GLY A 57 7.02 6.32 -13.82
N ASN A 58 8.33 6.41 -13.82
CA ASN A 58 9.21 5.30 -14.18
C ASN A 58 9.98 4.72 -12.98
N SER A 59 9.66 5.20 -11.76
CA SER A 59 10.29 4.73 -10.52
C SER A 59 9.18 4.38 -9.52
N TYR A 60 9.01 3.08 -9.25
CA TYR A 60 7.93 2.55 -8.41
C TYR A 60 8.27 1.14 -7.90
N ILE A 61 7.53 0.69 -6.89
CA ILE A 61 7.49 -0.71 -6.49
C ILE A 61 6.28 -1.37 -7.15
N GLU A 62 6.50 -2.53 -7.75
CA GLU A 62 5.47 -3.42 -8.27
C GLU A 62 5.50 -4.73 -7.47
N ALA A 63 4.38 -5.07 -6.81
CA ALA A 63 4.24 -6.25 -6.00
C ALA A 63 3.12 -7.14 -6.55
N ASP A 64 3.48 -8.25 -7.16
CA ASP A 64 2.56 -9.29 -7.59
C ASP A 64 2.22 -10.20 -6.41
N MET A 65 1.00 -10.08 -5.92
CA MET A 65 0.52 -10.80 -4.74
C MET A 65 0.25 -12.28 -5.01
N ASN A 66 0.01 -12.69 -6.24
CA ASN A 66 -0.19 -14.11 -6.56
C ASN A 66 1.15 -14.83 -6.66
N SER A 67 2.16 -14.23 -7.28
CA SER A 67 3.51 -14.81 -7.36
C SER A 67 4.35 -14.57 -6.10
N GLN A 68 3.92 -13.65 -5.22
CA GLN A 68 4.67 -13.22 -4.03
C GLN A 68 6.06 -12.68 -4.39
N HIS A 69 6.12 -11.93 -5.50
CA HIS A 69 7.37 -11.37 -6.03
C HIS A 69 7.24 -9.87 -6.24
N LEU A 70 8.29 -9.11 -5.87
CA LEU A 70 8.36 -7.66 -5.90
C LEU A 70 9.48 -7.22 -6.83
N TYR A 71 9.17 -6.21 -7.66
CA TYR A 71 10.12 -5.50 -8.49
C TYR A 71 10.21 -4.04 -8.04
N LEU A 72 11.43 -3.54 -7.91
CA LEU A 72 11.71 -2.12 -7.72
C LEU A 72 12.24 -1.53 -9.02
N TYR A 73 11.49 -0.63 -9.59
CA TYR A 73 11.88 0.15 -10.75
C TYR A 73 12.51 1.48 -10.34
N GLN A 74 13.60 1.83 -10.98
CA GLN A 74 14.22 3.15 -10.93
C GLN A 74 14.48 3.62 -12.36
N ASP A 75 13.88 4.75 -12.75
CA ASP A 75 14.04 5.37 -14.08
C ASP A 75 13.75 4.41 -15.25
N GLY A 76 12.76 3.52 -15.06
CA GLY A 76 12.31 2.55 -16.05
C GLY A 76 13.11 1.24 -16.09
N ALA A 77 14.14 1.08 -15.26
CA ALA A 77 14.90 -0.16 -15.15
C ALA A 77 14.60 -0.88 -13.83
N ILE A 78 14.53 -2.20 -13.85
CA ILE A 78 14.49 -3.01 -12.63
C ILE A 78 15.87 -2.94 -11.97
N VAL A 79 15.93 -2.39 -10.77
CA VAL A 79 17.19 -2.26 -10.00
C VAL A 79 17.27 -3.29 -8.86
N LEU A 80 16.13 -3.87 -8.48
CA LEU A 80 16.03 -4.90 -7.45
C LEU A 80 14.77 -5.72 -7.69
N GLU A 81 14.87 -7.03 -7.41
CA GLU A 81 13.73 -7.93 -7.33
C GLU A 81 13.89 -8.86 -6.14
N THR A 82 12.79 -9.30 -5.55
CA THR A 82 12.82 -10.19 -4.39
C THR A 82 11.48 -10.87 -4.14
N ASP A 83 11.54 -12.08 -3.62
CA ASP A 83 10.38 -12.73 -3.04
C ASP A 83 10.00 -12.06 -1.71
N PHE A 84 8.70 -12.10 -1.39
CA PHE A 84 8.16 -11.58 -0.14
C PHE A 84 7.08 -12.52 0.44
N VAL A 85 6.55 -12.18 1.61
CA VAL A 85 5.34 -12.82 2.15
C VAL A 85 4.34 -11.72 2.50
N SER A 86 3.18 -11.76 1.84
CA SER A 86 2.07 -10.83 2.08
C SER A 86 1.14 -11.30 3.21
N GLY A 87 0.04 -10.60 3.37
CA GLY A 87 -1.02 -10.95 4.32
C GLY A 87 -1.61 -12.34 4.10
N THR A 88 -1.97 -13.01 5.19
CA THR A 88 -2.55 -14.36 5.13
C THR A 88 -3.98 -14.35 4.58
N MET A 89 -4.34 -15.44 3.90
CA MET A 89 -5.66 -15.64 3.32
C MET A 89 -6.61 -16.44 4.22
N ILE A 90 -6.12 -17.03 5.33
CA ILE A 90 -6.92 -17.97 6.14
C ILE A 90 -7.69 -17.31 7.27
N SER A 91 -7.16 -16.28 7.90
CA SER A 91 -7.64 -15.87 9.22
C SER A 91 -8.80 -14.87 9.17
N SER A 92 -8.76 -13.93 8.26
CA SER A 92 -9.82 -12.94 8.01
C SER A 92 -9.47 -12.11 6.79
N PHE A 93 -10.46 -11.45 6.19
CA PHE A 93 -10.21 -10.48 5.12
C PHE A 93 -9.34 -9.31 5.58
N ASP A 94 -9.31 -9.01 6.88
CA ASP A 94 -8.53 -7.92 7.46
C ASP A 94 -7.00 -8.15 7.41
N CYS A 95 -6.58 -9.39 7.15
CA CYS A 95 -5.17 -9.73 6.99
C CYS A 95 -4.71 -9.73 5.53
N VAL A 96 -5.60 -9.57 4.56
CA VAL A 96 -5.23 -9.56 3.14
C VAL A 96 -4.55 -8.23 2.81
N THR A 97 -3.39 -8.28 2.17
CA THR A 97 -2.76 -7.06 1.64
C THR A 97 -3.66 -6.44 0.57
N PRO A 98 -4.09 -5.19 0.68
CA PRO A 98 -5.02 -4.60 -0.27
C PRO A 98 -4.37 -4.38 -1.64
N GLU A 99 -5.15 -4.56 -2.71
CA GLU A 99 -4.74 -4.15 -4.04
C GLU A 99 -4.95 -2.64 -4.25
N GLY A 100 -4.14 -2.05 -5.12
CA GLY A 100 -4.25 -0.66 -5.50
C GLY A 100 -2.92 0.00 -5.82
N VAL A 101 -2.99 1.31 -6.08
CA VAL A 101 -1.84 2.19 -6.20
C VAL A 101 -1.75 3.05 -4.95
N PHE A 102 -0.62 2.99 -4.29
CA PHE A 102 -0.35 3.65 -3.03
C PHE A 102 0.84 4.59 -3.13
N GLY A 103 0.81 5.67 -2.34
CA GLY A 103 2.00 6.47 -2.06
C GLY A 103 2.59 6.06 -0.73
N LEU A 104 3.91 5.84 -0.67
CA LEU A 104 4.59 5.58 0.58
C LEU A 104 4.35 6.75 1.54
N LEU A 105 3.92 6.47 2.77
CA LEU A 105 3.56 7.51 3.73
C LEU A 105 4.81 8.18 4.32
N TYR A 106 5.72 7.36 4.78
CA TYR A 106 7.04 7.75 5.31
C TYR A 106 7.97 6.54 5.34
N LYS A 107 9.17 6.70 5.85
CA LYS A 107 10.06 5.58 6.18
C LYS A 107 10.78 5.85 7.49
N SER A 108 11.01 4.80 8.28
CA SER A 108 11.75 4.89 9.53
C SER A 108 12.61 3.65 9.76
N THR A 109 13.60 3.78 10.62
CA THR A 109 14.38 2.64 11.13
C THR A 109 14.01 2.35 12.57
N ASP A 110 14.25 1.10 13.01
CA ASP A 110 14.09 0.66 14.39
C ASP A 110 12.67 0.86 14.94
N ALA A 111 11.66 0.63 14.09
CA ALA A 111 10.25 0.72 14.46
C ALA A 111 9.78 -0.53 15.23
N VAL A 112 8.71 -0.38 16.00
CA VAL A 112 8.03 -1.50 16.67
C VAL A 112 6.60 -1.58 16.16
N LEU A 113 6.29 -2.66 15.44
CA LEU A 113 4.93 -2.92 14.97
C LEU A 113 4.10 -3.52 16.12
N VAL A 114 2.99 -2.86 16.45
CA VAL A 114 2.13 -3.25 17.57
C VAL A 114 0.77 -3.65 17.05
N GLY A 115 0.32 -4.86 17.36
CA GLY A 115 -1.04 -5.33 17.16
C GLY A 115 -1.64 -5.81 18.47
N GLU A 116 -2.89 -6.29 18.44
CA GLU A 116 -3.59 -6.76 19.66
C GLU A 116 -2.81 -7.83 20.43
N THR A 117 -2.13 -8.72 19.73
CA THR A 117 -1.46 -9.90 20.30
C THR A 117 0.04 -9.94 20.09
N TYR A 118 0.61 -8.94 19.42
CA TYR A 118 2.05 -8.93 19.11
C TYR A 118 2.68 -7.55 19.25
N ARG A 119 3.99 -7.58 19.49
CA ARG A 119 4.87 -6.41 19.51
C ARG A 119 6.19 -6.82 18.85
N THR A 120 6.38 -6.41 17.60
CA THR A 120 7.45 -6.93 16.74
C THR A 120 8.39 -5.81 16.31
N PRO A 121 9.64 -5.80 16.76
CA PRO A 121 10.62 -4.84 16.27
C PRO A 121 11.02 -5.15 14.83
N VAL A 122 11.13 -4.11 14.01
CA VAL A 122 11.61 -4.17 12.63
C VAL A 122 12.70 -3.12 12.42
N LYS A 123 13.69 -3.44 11.59
CA LYS A 123 14.79 -2.52 11.33
C LYS A 123 14.41 -1.45 10.31
N TYR A 124 13.60 -1.81 9.32
CA TYR A 124 13.17 -0.93 8.23
C TYR A 124 11.65 -0.97 8.15
N TRP A 125 11.00 0.18 8.32
CA TRP A 125 9.56 0.33 8.22
C TRP A 125 9.21 1.33 7.13
N MET A 126 8.38 0.92 6.20
CA MET A 126 7.99 1.69 5.00
C MET A 126 6.49 1.53 4.78
N PRO A 127 5.64 2.23 5.58
CA PRO A 127 4.19 2.16 5.44
C PRO A 127 3.72 2.83 4.16
N PHE A 128 2.72 2.22 3.51
CA PHE A 128 2.15 2.76 2.28
C PHE A 128 0.63 2.99 2.37
N TYR A 129 -0.09 2.30 3.26
CA TYR A 129 -1.53 2.50 3.43
C TYR A 129 -1.99 2.07 4.83
N GLY A 130 -2.52 3.02 5.62
CA GLY A 130 -2.92 2.72 7.00
C GLY A 130 -1.79 2.01 7.75
N ASN A 131 -2.07 0.79 8.18
CA ASN A 131 -1.11 -0.06 8.90
C ASN A 131 -0.36 -1.04 7.99
N TYR A 132 -0.56 -0.96 6.69
CA TYR A 132 0.12 -1.81 5.72
C TYR A 132 1.42 -1.16 5.27
N GLY A 133 2.51 -1.91 5.33
CA GLY A 133 3.83 -1.43 4.93
C GLY A 133 4.75 -2.55 4.49
N LEU A 134 5.87 -2.15 3.92
CA LEU A 134 7.00 -3.06 3.65
C LEU A 134 7.95 -3.00 4.85
N HIS A 135 8.42 -4.16 5.29
CA HIS A 135 9.40 -4.22 6.38
C HIS A 135 10.23 -5.51 6.33
N ASP A 136 11.38 -5.50 6.99
CA ASP A 136 12.18 -6.70 7.18
C ASP A 136 11.49 -7.70 8.13
N ALA A 137 11.69 -8.98 7.87
CA ALA A 137 11.15 -10.07 8.67
C ALA A 137 12.24 -11.10 8.98
N ASN A 138 13.10 -10.78 9.94
CA ASN A 138 14.23 -11.60 10.34
C ASN A 138 13.84 -12.94 11.00
N TRP A 139 12.58 -13.09 11.38
CA TRP A 139 12.00 -14.32 11.94
C TRP A 139 11.58 -15.34 10.87
N ARG A 140 11.60 -14.96 9.59
CA ARG A 140 11.25 -15.85 8.49
C ARG A 140 12.50 -16.46 7.86
N GLY A 141 12.46 -17.79 7.68
CA GLY A 141 13.52 -18.54 6.98
C GLY A 141 13.32 -18.67 5.48
N ALA A 142 12.12 -18.32 4.96
CA ALA A 142 11.76 -18.41 3.54
C ALA A 142 10.77 -17.31 3.15
N PHE A 143 10.77 -16.97 1.86
CA PHE A 143 9.88 -15.97 1.26
C PHE A 143 9.37 -16.52 -0.08
N GLY A 144 8.26 -15.93 -0.57
CA GLY A 144 7.67 -16.30 -1.85
C GLY A 144 6.73 -17.51 -1.80
N GLY A 145 6.29 -17.95 -2.97
CA GLY A 145 5.44 -19.11 -3.16
C GLY A 145 4.11 -19.04 -2.42
N GLU A 146 3.66 -20.14 -1.88
CA GLU A 146 2.35 -20.28 -1.22
C GLU A 146 2.38 -20.01 0.30
N ILE A 147 3.50 -19.49 0.84
CA ILE A 147 3.64 -19.24 2.28
C ILE A 147 2.53 -18.34 2.81
N PHE A 148 2.15 -17.31 2.05
CA PHE A 148 1.12 -16.34 2.45
C PHE A 148 -0.25 -16.96 2.66
N ILE A 149 -0.53 -18.11 2.06
CA ILE A 149 -1.82 -18.79 2.17
C ILE A 149 -2.10 -19.16 3.62
N THR A 150 -1.18 -19.83 4.30
CA THR A 150 -1.37 -20.39 5.64
C THR A 150 -0.49 -19.75 6.72
N ASN A 151 0.58 -19.07 6.32
CA ASN A 151 1.57 -18.48 7.22
C ASN A 151 1.99 -17.08 6.71
N GLY A 152 1.00 -16.30 6.24
CA GLY A 152 1.19 -14.91 5.83
C GLY A 152 1.39 -13.96 7.02
N SER A 153 1.46 -12.68 6.71
CA SER A 153 1.47 -11.59 7.70
C SER A 153 0.04 -11.19 8.08
N HIS A 154 -0.10 -10.14 8.87
CA HIS A 154 -1.38 -9.45 9.13
C HIS A 154 -1.66 -8.36 8.09
N GLY A 155 -1.12 -8.50 6.87
CA GLY A 155 -1.35 -7.59 5.75
C GLY A 155 -0.11 -6.84 5.25
N CYS A 156 0.95 -6.76 6.04
CA CYS A 156 2.22 -6.17 5.60
C CYS A 156 2.95 -7.05 4.58
N ILE A 157 3.83 -6.44 3.81
CA ILE A 157 4.76 -7.12 2.91
C ILE A 157 6.06 -7.40 3.68
N ASN A 158 6.24 -8.66 4.07
CA ASN A 158 7.43 -9.14 4.77
C ASN A 158 8.55 -9.41 3.78
N LEU A 159 9.69 -8.75 3.96
CA LEU A 159 10.86 -8.84 3.09
C LEU A 159 12.04 -9.53 3.77
N PRO A 160 12.94 -10.19 3.00
CA PRO A 160 14.26 -10.55 3.50
C PRO A 160 14.97 -9.30 4.03
N PRO A 161 15.66 -9.35 5.20
CA PRO A 161 16.27 -8.18 5.82
C PRO A 161 17.23 -7.42 4.90
N SER A 162 18.02 -8.12 4.10
CA SER A 162 18.94 -7.50 3.15
C SER A 162 18.22 -6.75 2.03
N MET A 163 17.04 -7.24 1.60
CA MET A 163 16.23 -6.62 0.56
C MET A 163 15.47 -5.40 1.10
N ALA A 164 14.91 -5.50 2.31
CA ALA A 164 14.31 -4.36 2.98
C ALA A 164 15.31 -3.20 3.15
N ALA A 165 16.55 -3.51 3.56
CA ALA A 165 17.64 -2.55 3.68
C ALA A 165 17.97 -1.84 2.35
N GLN A 166 17.98 -2.58 1.25
CA GLN A 166 18.25 -2.03 -0.08
C GLN A 166 17.06 -1.18 -0.57
N ILE A 167 15.83 -1.70 -0.51
CA ILE A 167 14.61 -0.97 -0.92
C ILE A 167 14.52 0.36 -0.16
N TYR A 168 14.82 0.35 1.14
CA TYR A 168 14.81 1.54 1.98
C TYR A 168 15.68 2.68 1.45
N GLN A 169 16.78 2.40 0.72
CA GLN A 169 17.65 3.42 0.14
C GLN A 169 17.01 4.13 -1.06
N TYR A 170 16.15 3.45 -1.81
CA TYR A 170 15.55 3.97 -3.04
C TYR A 170 14.25 4.74 -2.81
N VAL A 171 13.49 4.36 -1.79
CA VAL A 171 12.15 4.91 -1.58
C VAL A 171 12.15 6.17 -0.72
N SER A 172 11.12 6.98 -0.88
CA SER A 172 10.86 8.19 -0.08
C SER A 172 9.35 8.39 0.03
N GLU A 173 8.90 9.31 0.87
CA GLU A 173 7.49 9.71 0.93
C GLU A 173 6.91 9.98 -0.46
N GLY A 174 5.70 9.49 -0.70
CA GLY A 174 5.01 9.55 -1.99
C GLY A 174 5.55 8.59 -3.05
N PHE A 175 6.54 7.73 -2.74
CA PHE A 175 7.03 6.73 -3.71
C PHE A 175 5.91 5.75 -4.07
N PRO A 176 5.62 5.52 -5.38
CA PRO A 176 4.51 4.66 -5.76
C PRO A 176 4.76 3.21 -5.38
N VAL A 177 3.75 2.59 -4.76
CA VAL A 177 3.70 1.15 -4.45
C VAL A 177 2.44 0.59 -5.11
N ILE A 178 2.61 -0.37 -6.00
CA ILE A 178 1.53 -1.00 -6.76
C ILE A 178 1.40 -2.43 -6.26
N CYS A 179 0.24 -2.75 -5.67
CA CYS A 179 -0.08 -4.10 -5.23
C CYS A 179 -1.23 -4.63 -6.09
N TYR A 180 -1.08 -5.83 -6.65
CA TYR A 180 -2.10 -6.38 -7.53
C TYR A 180 -2.17 -7.92 -7.46
N TYR A 181 -3.35 -8.46 -7.81
CA TYR A 181 -3.65 -9.88 -7.89
C TYR A 181 -4.08 -10.22 -9.31
N PRO A 182 -3.16 -10.57 -10.23
CA PRO A 182 -3.51 -10.81 -11.63
C PRO A 182 -4.46 -11.98 -11.86
N GLN A 183 -4.54 -12.91 -10.92
CA GLN A 183 -5.44 -14.06 -10.93
C GLN A 183 -6.63 -13.89 -9.96
N GLY A 184 -6.83 -12.68 -9.43
CA GLY A 184 -7.76 -12.40 -8.36
C GLY A 184 -7.21 -12.79 -6.98
N ILE A 185 -7.88 -12.32 -5.93
CA ILE A 185 -7.54 -12.67 -4.55
C ILE A 185 -7.92 -14.14 -4.33
N PRO A 186 -6.97 -15.04 -3.99
CA PRO A 186 -7.29 -16.43 -3.75
C PRO A 186 -8.23 -16.56 -2.54
N TYR A 187 -9.45 -16.99 -2.75
CA TYR A 187 -10.38 -17.28 -1.66
C TYR A 187 -10.09 -18.68 -1.11
N ILE A 188 -9.60 -18.76 0.11
CA ILE A 188 -9.41 -20.01 0.85
C ILE A 188 -10.22 -19.99 2.14
N GLY A 189 -11.48 -19.59 2.02
CA GLY A 189 -12.46 -19.78 3.09
C GLY A 189 -13.15 -21.14 2.97
N PRO A 190 -13.91 -21.59 4.00
CA PRO A 190 -14.81 -22.71 3.86
C PRO A 190 -15.72 -22.45 2.66
N PRO A 191 -16.10 -23.49 1.89
CA PRO A 191 -17.02 -23.31 0.76
C PRO A 191 -18.24 -22.54 1.25
N ALA A 192 -18.59 -21.49 0.52
CA ALA A 192 -19.78 -20.70 0.83
C ALA A 192 -20.96 -21.66 0.96
N VAL A 193 -21.50 -21.78 2.16
CA VAL A 193 -22.78 -22.43 2.35
C VAL A 193 -23.76 -21.57 1.56
N PRO A 194 -24.49 -22.10 0.59
CA PRO A 194 -25.53 -21.34 -0.09
C PRO A 194 -26.53 -20.89 0.96
N GLU A 195 -26.53 -19.65 1.36
CA GLU A 195 -27.61 -19.09 2.16
C GLU A 195 -28.84 -18.99 1.27
N GLU A 196 -29.87 -19.78 1.59
CA GLU A 196 -31.18 -19.53 1.09
C GLU A 196 -31.64 -18.17 1.64
N GLY A 197 -31.49 -17.13 0.82
CA GLY A 197 -32.37 -15.95 0.83
C GLY A 197 -32.15 -14.90 1.92
N GLU A 198 -30.94 -14.32 2.08
CA GLU A 198 -30.84 -12.98 2.63
C GLU A 198 -29.84 -12.13 1.83
N ILE A 199 -30.36 -11.00 1.34
CA ILE A 199 -29.58 -9.97 0.68
C ILE A 199 -28.66 -9.36 1.76
N PRO A 200 -27.32 -9.30 1.59
CA PRO A 200 -26.48 -8.60 2.54
C PRO A 200 -26.82 -7.11 2.51
N VAL A 201 -27.29 -6.59 3.63
CA VAL A 201 -27.30 -5.15 3.88
C VAL A 201 -25.85 -4.71 3.88
N GLU A 202 -25.50 -3.72 3.06
CA GLU A 202 -24.18 -3.10 3.05
C GLU A 202 -23.77 -2.77 4.49
N GLY A 203 -22.83 -3.55 5.02
CA GLY A 203 -22.25 -3.29 6.32
C GLY A 203 -21.35 -2.06 6.23
N GLU A 204 -21.56 -1.13 7.15
CA GLU A 204 -20.68 0.01 7.40
C GLU A 204 -19.22 -0.46 7.44
N ALA A 205 -18.35 0.32 6.80
CA ALA A 205 -16.92 0.09 6.83
C ALA A 205 -16.44 -0.04 8.30
N PRO A 206 -15.54 -0.98 8.62
CA PRO A 206 -15.02 -1.12 9.97
C PRO A 206 -14.44 0.20 10.43
N VAL A 207 -14.86 0.65 11.62
CA VAL A 207 -14.29 1.81 12.28
C VAL A 207 -12.79 1.55 12.45
N GLU A 208 -11.97 2.47 11.96
CA GLU A 208 -10.52 2.48 12.07
C GLU A 208 -10.11 2.17 13.52
N GLY A 209 -9.60 0.96 13.76
CA GLY A 209 -8.88 0.64 14.95
C GLY A 209 -7.49 1.27 14.85
N GLU A 210 -7.24 2.30 15.64
CA GLU A 210 -5.92 2.90 15.77
C GLU A 210 -4.93 1.81 16.19
N ILE A 211 -4.02 1.44 15.27
CA ILE A 211 -2.83 0.70 15.67
C ILE A 211 -1.75 1.73 15.97
N PRO A 212 -1.38 1.92 17.24
CA PRO A 212 -0.32 2.85 17.58
C PRO A 212 1.00 2.35 16.99
N VAL A 213 1.54 3.07 16.04
CA VAL A 213 2.94 2.93 15.64
C VAL A 213 3.70 3.86 16.59
N ASP A 214 4.35 3.30 17.59
CA ASP A 214 5.22 4.05 18.49
C ASP A 214 6.47 4.44 17.70
N VAL A 215 6.45 5.65 17.13
CA VAL A 215 7.64 6.27 16.53
C VAL A 215 8.31 7.02 17.67
N PRO A 216 9.58 6.75 18.01
CA PRO A 216 10.29 7.55 19.00
C PRO A 216 10.36 8.99 18.47
N ALA A 217 9.82 9.93 19.26
CA ALA A 217 10.04 11.35 19.05
C ALA A 217 11.54 11.66 19.25
N GLU A 218 12.13 12.36 18.30
CA GLU A 218 13.40 13.05 18.52
C GLU A 218 13.24 14.17 19.55
#